data_3f50cf3e04c4617a0702a5928c5606da
#
_entry.id   3f50cf3e04c4617a0702a5928c5606da
#
_cell.length_a   1.000
_cell.length_b   1.000
_cell.length_c   1.000
_cell.angle_alpha   90.00
_cell.angle_beta   90.00
_cell.angle_gamma   90.00
#
_symmetry.space_group_name_H-M   'P 1'
#
loop_
_entity.id
_entity.type
_entity.pdbx_description
1 polymer ?
#
loop_
_entity_poly.entity_id
_entity_poly.type
_entity_poly.pdbx_seq_one_letter_code
_entity_poly.pdbx_strand_id
1 'polypeptide(L)'
;MTTQTTASTTAAVPAATTPTGLIGIPPHIGRALATGGSVLAVVSTFLAWTWTSAFPGDLTVYGYPGGLQVLVLVGGALATLFGLASYGVKGLRWLTPAGGDAALKYATLGTFATAWYTVLAISFDLGGLVNLEPGGYIVAAATLIALLGALALPFERPEPDLFDPDGTGWERFKHNAGHSVAVLRAAFASGSPRPVRALPSYAEILIIVGVLALALLVFTYGIGTEYDELFVGFLITAGFGFSALNRSGLIAHASQITARHQNITVCGAFVAAACFPFTQTDDQYATLGVYILIFATVALGLNIVVGLAGLLDLGYVAFLGVGAYAAALVSGSPSSPFGVHFPFWAAVLVGAVASLVFGVLIGAPTLRLRGDYLAIVTLGFGEIFRIAVNNTDGTSGPDITNGSNGIASIPDLKILGFDLGVQHDIAGFTIGRFANYFFLMLLITAVVVLVFRRSGDSRIGRAWVAIREDETAALAMGINGFRVKLIAFAVGATLAGLAGTVQAHVTYTVTPEQYLFAGTTPPNSAFLLAAVVLGGMGTIAGPLIGAALLFLIPNKLQFLGDFQLLAFGIALVLLMRFRPEGLIPNRRRQLEFHEEADAPTVLSKTGA
;
A
#
# COMPACT_ATOMS: atom_id res chain seq x y z
N MET A 1 -44.19 -54.63 39.53
CA MET A 1 -44.72 -53.26 39.47
C MET A 1 -43.87 -52.40 40.38
N THR A 2 -42.91 -51.72 39.84
CA THR A 2 -42.16 -50.63 40.50
C THR A 2 -41.68 -49.69 39.41
N THR A 3 -42.34 -48.58 39.27
CA THR A 3 -42.07 -47.49 38.38
C THR A 3 -40.88 -46.69 38.90
N GLN A 4 -39.75 -46.70 38.17
CA GLN A 4 -38.66 -45.76 38.42
C GLN A 4 -38.90 -44.49 37.60
N THR A 5 -39.11 -43.40 38.32
CA THR A 5 -39.20 -42.05 37.77
C THR A 5 -37.79 -41.52 37.56
N THR A 6 -37.32 -41.43 36.31
CA THR A 6 -36.06 -40.79 35.96
C THR A 6 -36.28 -39.28 35.95
N ALA A 7 -35.73 -38.57 36.94
CA ALA A 7 -35.63 -37.13 36.94
C ALA A 7 -34.56 -36.72 35.93
N SER A 8 -34.97 -36.04 34.82
CA SER A 8 -34.09 -35.39 33.89
C SER A 8 -33.51 -34.13 34.51
N THR A 9 -32.25 -34.18 34.91
CA THR A 9 -31.49 -33.01 35.32
C THR A 9 -31.20 -32.18 34.06
N THR A 10 -31.95 -31.11 33.84
CA THR A 10 -31.65 -30.13 32.82
C THR A 10 -30.37 -29.42 33.23
N ALA A 11 -29.24 -29.78 32.59
CA ALA A 11 -28.02 -29.04 32.71
C ALA A 11 -28.24 -27.60 32.27
N ALA A 12 -28.09 -26.66 33.18
CA ALA A 12 -28.18 -25.23 32.89
C ALA A 12 -27.10 -24.91 31.87
N VAL A 13 -27.53 -24.45 30.67
CA VAL A 13 -26.64 -23.87 29.67
C VAL A 13 -25.91 -22.70 30.35
N PRO A 14 -24.56 -22.70 30.40
CA PRO A 14 -23.84 -21.59 31.01
C PRO A 14 -24.24 -20.31 30.29
N ALA A 15 -24.69 -19.32 31.06
CA ALA A 15 -25.05 -18.00 30.54
C ALA A 15 -23.88 -17.48 29.70
N ALA A 16 -24.15 -17.14 28.44
CA ALA A 16 -23.17 -16.57 27.53
C ALA A 16 -22.51 -15.37 28.25
N THR A 17 -21.24 -15.53 28.60
CA THR A 17 -20.46 -14.46 29.21
C THR A 17 -20.41 -13.30 28.22
N THR A 18 -21.00 -12.16 28.61
CA THR A 18 -20.92 -10.93 27.80
C THR A 18 -19.45 -10.64 27.51
N PRO A 19 -19.08 -10.40 26.25
CA PRO A 19 -17.69 -10.12 25.90
C PRO A 19 -17.23 -8.88 26.66
N THR A 20 -16.28 -9.07 27.57
CA THR A 20 -15.69 -7.99 28.39
C THR A 20 -14.52 -7.36 27.65
N GLY A 21 -14.38 -6.03 27.75
CA GLY A 21 -13.19 -5.30 27.30
C GLY A 21 -11.94 -5.70 28.11
N LEU A 22 -10.81 -5.09 27.78
CA LEU A 22 -9.56 -5.26 28.55
C LEU A 22 -9.67 -4.72 29.97
N ILE A 23 -10.55 -3.74 30.17
CA ILE A 23 -10.83 -3.11 31.46
C ILE A 23 -12.25 -3.48 31.85
N GLY A 24 -12.48 -3.80 33.14
CA GLY A 24 -13.79 -4.23 33.68
C GLY A 24 -14.87 -3.14 33.74
N ILE A 25 -14.80 -2.13 32.88
CA ILE A 25 -15.80 -1.05 32.77
C ILE A 25 -16.93 -1.53 31.84
N PRO A 26 -18.21 -1.29 32.21
CA PRO A 26 -19.34 -1.64 31.37
C PRO A 26 -19.27 -1.00 29.98
N PRO A 27 -19.61 -1.71 28.88
CA PRO A 27 -19.45 -1.21 27.51
C PRO A 27 -20.19 0.11 27.22
N HIS A 28 -21.32 0.36 27.87
CA HIS A 28 -22.06 1.62 27.69
C HIS A 28 -21.30 2.84 28.26
N ILE A 29 -20.62 2.67 29.41
CA ILE A 29 -19.75 3.70 29.98
C ILE A 29 -18.50 3.85 29.10
N GLY A 30 -17.93 2.73 28.61
CA GLY A 30 -16.82 2.75 27.67
C GLY A 30 -17.13 3.56 26.40
N ARG A 31 -18.33 3.37 25.80
CA ARG A 31 -18.78 4.19 24.66
C ARG A 31 -18.89 5.68 25.01
N ALA A 32 -19.44 6.00 26.18
CA ALA A 32 -19.60 7.38 26.62
C ALA A 32 -18.23 8.07 26.79
N LEU A 33 -17.29 7.39 27.46
CA LEU A 33 -15.93 7.90 27.65
C LEU A 33 -15.18 8.06 26.32
N ALA A 34 -15.25 7.06 25.43
CA ALA A 34 -14.61 7.12 24.13
C ALA A 34 -15.17 8.27 23.27
N THR A 35 -16.49 8.41 23.19
CA THR A 35 -17.15 9.46 22.41
C THR A 35 -16.93 10.84 23.03
N GLY A 36 -17.15 10.97 24.34
CA GLY A 36 -17.00 12.24 25.06
C GLY A 36 -15.56 12.76 25.03
N GLY A 37 -14.57 11.86 25.25
CA GLY A 37 -13.16 12.21 25.14
C GLY A 37 -12.77 12.62 23.72
N SER A 38 -13.33 11.97 22.69
CA SER A 38 -13.09 12.35 21.28
C SER A 38 -13.68 13.71 20.94
N VAL A 39 -14.88 14.04 21.46
CA VAL A 39 -15.48 15.38 21.31
C VAL A 39 -14.61 16.44 21.96
N LEU A 40 -14.13 16.20 23.19
CA LEU A 40 -13.23 17.13 23.89
C LEU A 40 -11.91 17.30 23.13
N ALA A 41 -11.39 16.22 22.53
CA ALA A 41 -10.20 16.30 21.68
C ALA A 41 -10.44 17.20 20.45
N VAL A 42 -11.60 17.08 19.79
CA VAL A 42 -12.00 17.99 18.70
C VAL A 42 -12.08 19.43 19.17
N VAL A 43 -12.73 19.70 20.31
CA VAL A 43 -12.85 21.06 20.84
C VAL A 43 -11.48 21.66 21.17
N SER A 44 -10.55 20.86 21.71
CA SER A 44 -9.20 21.31 22.05
C SER A 44 -8.40 21.80 20.85
N THR A 45 -8.69 21.33 19.63
CA THR A 45 -7.98 21.75 18.41
C THR A 45 -8.25 23.21 18.03
N PHE A 46 -9.29 23.82 18.58
CA PHE A 46 -9.59 25.26 18.43
C PHE A 46 -8.96 26.12 19.51
N LEU A 47 -8.25 25.52 20.45
CA LEU A 47 -7.50 26.22 21.49
C LEU A 47 -6.00 26.25 21.14
N ALA A 48 -5.25 27.16 21.73
CA ALA A 48 -3.80 27.18 21.59
C ALA A 48 -3.18 25.95 22.26
N TRP A 49 -2.26 25.28 21.58
CA TRP A 49 -1.48 24.16 22.11
C TRP A 49 -0.06 24.57 22.46
N THR A 50 0.47 25.61 21.80
CA THR A 50 1.77 26.20 22.04
C THR A 50 1.64 27.72 22.12
N TRP A 51 2.56 28.35 22.83
CA TRP A 51 2.59 29.82 22.97
C TRP A 51 3.22 30.54 21.76
N THR A 52 3.84 29.81 20.87
CA THR A 52 4.48 30.33 19.66
C THR A 52 3.97 29.64 18.40
N SER A 53 3.80 30.41 17.33
CA SER A 53 3.54 29.88 15.98
C SER A 53 4.82 29.35 15.30
N ALA A 54 5.97 29.53 15.95
CA ALA A 54 7.28 29.11 15.46
C ALA A 54 7.67 27.67 15.87
N PHE A 55 6.73 26.89 16.39
CA PHE A 55 6.92 25.44 16.51
C PHE A 55 7.03 24.86 15.11
N PRO A 56 8.10 24.03 14.85
CA PRO A 56 8.65 23.91 13.49
C PRO A 56 7.58 24.04 12.43
N GLY A 57 7.66 25.15 11.69
CA GLY A 57 6.87 25.44 10.50
C GLY A 57 5.37 25.19 10.59
N ASP A 58 4.64 25.91 11.43
CA ASP A 58 3.18 25.85 11.51
C ASP A 58 2.57 24.48 11.87
N LEU A 59 3.32 23.59 12.55
CA LEU A 59 2.82 22.30 13.01
C LEU A 59 1.64 22.44 13.98
N THR A 60 1.59 23.53 14.73
CA THR A 60 0.43 23.96 15.52
C THR A 60 0.19 25.46 15.32
N VAL A 61 -1.07 25.88 15.22
CA VAL A 61 -1.44 27.27 14.96
C VAL A 61 -2.32 27.79 16.09
N TYR A 62 -2.11 29.05 16.47
CA TYR A 62 -2.93 29.71 17.48
C TYR A 62 -4.30 30.12 16.92
N GLY A 63 -5.36 29.72 17.62
CA GLY A 63 -6.73 30.18 17.36
C GLY A 63 -7.54 29.40 16.33
N TYR A 64 -6.91 28.56 15.52
CA TYR A 64 -7.61 27.64 14.61
C TYR A 64 -6.78 26.35 14.38
N PRO A 65 -7.43 25.23 13.97
CA PRO A 65 -6.70 24.00 13.72
C PRO A 65 -5.71 24.15 12.55
N GLY A 66 -4.43 23.94 12.82
CA GLY A 66 -3.36 23.94 11.80
C GLY A 66 -2.40 22.77 12.00
N GLY A 67 -1.64 22.41 11.01
CA GLY A 67 -0.62 21.39 11.08
C GLY A 67 -1.10 20.07 11.70
N LEU A 68 -0.45 19.61 12.77
CA LEU A 68 -0.80 18.39 13.50
C LEU A 68 -2.18 18.44 14.17
N GLN A 69 -2.68 19.64 14.53
CA GLN A 69 -4.01 19.80 15.10
C GLN A 69 -5.11 19.36 14.12
N VAL A 70 -4.94 19.57 12.81
CA VAL A 70 -5.88 19.12 11.77
C VAL A 70 -5.99 17.60 11.77
N LEU A 71 -4.90 16.89 11.96
CA LEU A 71 -4.91 15.42 12.02
C LEU A 71 -5.67 14.91 13.25
N VAL A 72 -5.49 15.55 14.40
CA VAL A 72 -6.26 15.24 15.61
C VAL A 72 -7.73 15.61 15.44
N LEU A 73 -8.04 16.72 14.77
CA LEU A 73 -9.40 17.12 14.41
C LEU A 73 -10.09 16.04 13.55
N VAL A 74 -9.42 15.59 12.49
CA VAL A 74 -9.93 14.55 11.57
C VAL A 74 -10.14 13.23 12.31
N GLY A 75 -9.14 12.77 13.08
CA GLY A 75 -9.24 11.54 13.87
C GLY A 75 -10.35 11.61 14.92
N GLY A 76 -10.41 12.71 15.69
CA GLY A 76 -11.41 12.95 16.72
C GLY A 76 -12.83 13.09 16.15
N ALA A 77 -13.00 13.77 15.00
CA ALA A 77 -14.27 13.87 14.30
C ALA A 77 -14.73 12.48 13.82
N LEU A 78 -13.85 11.68 13.25
CA LEU A 78 -14.15 10.32 12.83
C LEU A 78 -14.56 9.44 14.02
N ALA A 79 -13.84 9.52 15.15
CA ALA A 79 -14.15 8.80 16.37
C ALA A 79 -15.51 9.25 16.95
N THR A 80 -15.80 10.54 16.94
CA THR A 80 -17.09 11.10 17.37
C THR A 80 -18.24 10.59 16.49
N LEU A 81 -18.08 10.59 15.17
CA LEU A 81 -19.08 10.07 14.23
C LEU A 81 -19.35 8.58 14.44
N PHE A 82 -18.32 7.76 14.64
CA PHE A 82 -18.48 6.34 14.96
C PHE A 82 -19.11 6.14 16.34
N GLY A 83 -18.78 7.00 17.30
CA GLY A 83 -19.41 7.01 18.61
C GLY A 83 -20.91 7.26 18.52
N LEU A 84 -21.34 8.32 17.83
CA LEU A 84 -22.76 8.63 17.60
C LEU A 84 -23.47 7.51 16.82
N ALA A 85 -22.81 6.91 15.83
CA ALA A 85 -23.33 5.78 15.09
C ALA A 85 -23.53 4.55 15.99
N SER A 86 -22.61 4.30 16.95
CA SER A 86 -22.70 3.19 17.90
C SER A 86 -23.87 3.31 18.87
N TYR A 87 -24.32 4.53 19.17
CA TYR A 87 -25.57 4.79 19.90
C TYR A 87 -26.85 4.63 19.07
N GLY A 88 -26.71 4.34 17.76
CA GLY A 88 -27.83 4.10 16.87
C GLY A 88 -28.58 5.34 16.41
N VAL A 89 -27.91 6.50 16.38
CA VAL A 89 -28.49 7.77 15.89
C VAL A 89 -29.05 7.58 14.49
N LYS A 90 -30.31 7.94 14.29
CA LYS A 90 -30.99 7.87 12.99
C LYS A 90 -30.22 8.73 11.97
N GLY A 91 -29.84 8.14 10.85
CA GLY A 91 -29.05 8.82 9.80
C GLY A 91 -27.56 8.49 9.81
N LEU A 92 -26.95 7.99 10.91
CA LEU A 92 -25.55 7.61 10.97
C LEU A 92 -25.31 6.09 10.92
N ARG A 93 -26.37 5.28 10.91
CA ARG A 93 -26.28 3.80 10.87
C ARG A 93 -25.59 3.25 9.62
N TRP A 94 -25.59 4.01 8.54
CA TRP A 94 -24.90 3.63 7.31
C TRP A 94 -23.37 3.67 7.45
N LEU A 95 -22.83 4.43 8.44
CA LEU A 95 -21.40 4.49 8.73
C LEU A 95 -20.86 3.21 9.38
N THR A 96 -21.70 2.41 10.02
CA THR A 96 -21.30 1.23 10.77
C THR A 96 -22.10 -0.02 10.37
N PRO A 97 -22.07 -0.44 9.09
CA PRO A 97 -22.82 -1.60 8.62
C PRO A 97 -22.39 -2.91 9.28
N ALA A 98 -21.15 -3.03 9.75
CA ALA A 98 -20.64 -4.22 10.46
C ALA A 98 -20.76 -4.12 11.99
N GLY A 99 -21.10 -2.93 12.53
CA GLY A 99 -21.15 -2.64 13.98
C GLY A 99 -20.28 -1.44 14.34
N GLY A 100 -20.65 -0.71 15.41
CA GLY A 100 -20.02 0.56 15.76
C GLY A 100 -18.81 0.45 16.69
N ASP A 101 -18.79 -0.54 17.58
CA ASP A 101 -17.84 -0.57 18.70
C ASP A 101 -16.38 -0.77 18.26
N ALA A 102 -16.15 -1.67 17.28
CA ALA A 102 -14.81 -1.88 16.75
C ALA A 102 -14.30 -0.64 15.99
N ALA A 103 -15.13 -0.02 15.17
CA ALA A 103 -14.78 1.20 14.44
C ALA A 103 -14.46 2.36 15.39
N LEU A 104 -15.30 2.59 16.40
CA LEU A 104 -15.08 3.58 17.46
C LEU A 104 -13.75 3.35 18.17
N LYS A 105 -13.44 2.11 18.55
CA LYS A 105 -12.20 1.75 19.23
C LYS A 105 -10.96 2.16 18.40
N TYR A 106 -10.88 1.76 17.13
CA TYR A 106 -9.72 2.07 16.31
C TYR A 106 -9.59 3.56 15.98
N ALA A 107 -10.71 4.26 15.76
CA ALA A 107 -10.70 5.71 15.56
C ALA A 107 -10.22 6.44 16.82
N THR A 108 -10.68 6.02 17.99
CA THR A 108 -10.27 6.60 19.29
C THR A 108 -8.79 6.33 19.59
N LEU A 109 -8.30 5.10 19.32
CA LEU A 109 -6.88 4.77 19.43
C LEU A 109 -6.01 5.63 18.50
N GLY A 110 -6.49 5.88 17.27
CA GLY A 110 -5.82 6.77 16.32
C GLY A 110 -5.75 8.20 16.83
N THR A 111 -6.87 8.74 17.31
CA THR A 111 -6.91 10.09 17.88
C THR A 111 -5.98 10.22 19.09
N PHE A 112 -5.96 9.22 19.97
CA PHE A 112 -5.02 9.17 21.09
C PHE A 112 -3.57 9.15 20.60
N ALA A 113 -3.22 8.25 19.69
CA ALA A 113 -1.85 8.11 19.19
C ALA A 113 -1.36 9.40 18.51
N THR A 114 -2.20 10.05 17.67
CA THR A 114 -1.84 11.30 16.99
C THR A 114 -1.71 12.45 17.98
N ALA A 115 -2.64 12.58 18.95
CA ALA A 115 -2.59 13.64 19.95
C ALA A 115 -1.36 13.53 20.84
N TRP A 116 -1.04 12.34 21.34
CA TRP A 116 0.13 12.11 22.17
C TRP A 116 1.43 12.22 21.40
N TYR A 117 1.46 11.80 20.13
CA TYR A 117 2.58 12.06 19.25
C TYR A 117 2.83 13.58 19.13
N THR A 118 1.76 14.37 18.91
CA THR A 118 1.88 15.83 18.83
C THR A 118 2.38 16.45 20.14
N VAL A 119 1.84 16.03 21.28
CA VAL A 119 2.27 16.52 22.62
C VAL A 119 3.74 16.18 22.88
N LEU A 120 4.18 14.97 22.49
CA LEU A 120 5.57 14.57 22.61
C LEU A 120 6.47 15.37 21.66
N ALA A 121 6.08 15.57 20.40
CA ALA A 121 6.82 16.38 19.45
C ALA A 121 7.00 17.81 19.99
N ILE A 122 5.95 18.46 20.47
CA ILE A 122 6.02 19.78 21.11
C ILE A 122 7.01 19.77 22.29
N SER A 123 6.95 18.70 23.13
CA SER A 123 7.84 18.61 24.29
C SER A 123 9.31 18.43 23.91
N PHE A 124 9.60 17.68 22.84
CA PHE A 124 10.98 17.48 22.37
C PHE A 124 11.53 18.73 21.70
N ASP A 125 10.77 19.38 20.83
CA ASP A 125 11.26 20.49 20.02
C ASP A 125 11.32 21.80 20.80
N LEU A 126 10.37 22.05 21.70
CA LEU A 126 10.34 23.25 22.52
C LEU A 126 11.02 23.12 23.91
N GLY A 127 11.57 21.91 24.21
CA GLY A 127 12.36 21.72 25.44
C GLY A 127 11.54 21.48 26.71
N GLY A 128 10.34 20.93 26.61
CA GLY A 128 9.58 20.41 27.75
C GLY A 128 8.06 20.65 27.69
N LEU A 129 7.34 19.90 28.52
CA LEU A 129 5.87 20.00 28.65
C LEU A 129 5.40 21.36 29.19
N VAL A 130 6.32 22.14 29.80
CA VAL A 130 6.01 23.49 30.31
C VAL A 130 5.62 24.46 29.20
N ASN A 131 6.00 24.17 27.97
CA ASN A 131 5.69 24.98 26.78
C ASN A 131 4.32 24.68 26.17
N LEU A 132 3.56 23.75 26.76
CA LEU A 132 2.18 23.47 26.35
C LEU A 132 1.24 24.56 26.89
N GLU A 133 0.35 25.02 26.02
CA GLU A 133 -0.79 25.86 26.36
C GLU A 133 -2.02 25.00 26.78
N PRO A 134 -3.08 25.60 27.35
CA PRO A 134 -4.26 24.86 27.85
C PRO A 134 -4.85 23.85 26.86
N GLY A 135 -4.85 24.15 25.56
CA GLY A 135 -5.33 23.23 24.53
C GLY A 135 -4.56 21.92 24.48
N GLY A 136 -3.22 21.98 24.63
CA GLY A 136 -2.36 20.80 24.68
C GLY A 136 -2.61 19.93 25.91
N TYR A 137 -2.82 20.52 27.08
CA TYR A 137 -3.19 19.76 28.29
C TYR A 137 -4.57 19.14 28.19
N ILE A 138 -5.54 19.88 27.62
CA ILE A 138 -6.91 19.40 27.44
C ILE A 138 -6.93 18.20 26.49
N VAL A 139 -6.22 18.27 25.35
CA VAL A 139 -6.19 17.13 24.39
C VAL A 139 -5.52 15.90 25.00
N ALA A 140 -4.43 16.09 25.76
CA ALA A 140 -3.75 14.99 26.44
C ALA A 140 -4.68 14.27 27.42
N ALA A 141 -5.37 15.02 28.28
CA ALA A 141 -6.34 14.45 29.23
C ALA A 141 -7.57 13.84 28.54
N ALA A 142 -8.15 14.53 27.56
CA ALA A 142 -9.33 14.09 26.82
C ALA A 142 -9.08 12.77 26.08
N THR A 143 -7.93 12.65 25.42
CA THR A 143 -7.58 11.44 24.68
C THR A 143 -7.21 10.27 25.59
N LEU A 144 -6.66 10.51 26.80
CA LEU A 144 -6.52 9.47 27.82
C LEU A 144 -7.87 8.94 28.30
N ILE A 145 -8.84 9.83 28.56
CA ILE A 145 -10.21 9.41 28.91
C ILE A 145 -10.82 8.59 27.77
N ALA A 146 -10.64 9.04 26.54
CA ALA A 146 -11.09 8.34 25.34
C ALA A 146 -10.43 6.96 25.19
N LEU A 147 -9.13 6.85 25.48
CA LEU A 147 -8.40 5.59 25.49
C LEU A 147 -8.96 4.59 26.49
N LEU A 148 -9.23 5.03 27.74
CA LEU A 148 -9.87 4.19 28.76
C LEU A 148 -11.22 3.68 28.28
N GLY A 149 -12.02 4.55 27.63
CA GLY A 149 -13.27 4.16 26.99
C GLY A 149 -13.10 3.12 25.90
N ALA A 150 -12.11 3.31 25.01
CA ALA A 150 -11.82 2.39 23.93
C ALA A 150 -11.36 1.00 24.42
N LEU A 151 -10.57 0.94 25.49
CA LEU A 151 -10.10 -0.31 26.11
C LEU A 151 -11.22 -1.05 26.88
N ALA A 152 -12.28 -0.34 27.30
CA ALA A 152 -13.46 -0.93 27.89
C ALA A 152 -14.41 -1.57 26.88
N LEU A 153 -14.29 -1.23 25.57
CA LEU A 153 -15.11 -1.83 24.53
C LEU A 153 -14.72 -3.29 24.28
N PRO A 154 -15.69 -4.16 23.97
CA PRO A 154 -15.42 -5.58 23.77
C PRO A 154 -14.44 -5.80 22.62
N PHE A 155 -13.51 -6.70 22.83
CA PHE A 155 -12.67 -7.24 21.76
C PHE A 155 -13.38 -8.42 21.11
N GLU A 156 -13.40 -8.48 19.79
CA GLU A 156 -13.71 -9.72 19.09
C GLU A 156 -12.59 -10.73 19.45
N ARG A 157 -12.90 -11.65 20.33
CA ARG A 157 -11.99 -12.74 20.64
C ARG A 157 -12.15 -13.78 19.54
N PRO A 158 -11.04 -14.29 18.95
CA PRO A 158 -11.10 -15.59 18.29
C PRO A 158 -11.63 -16.60 19.32
N GLU A 159 -12.39 -17.60 18.86
CA GLU A 159 -12.94 -18.65 19.73
C GLU A 159 -11.89 -19.13 20.73
N PRO A 160 -12.24 -19.33 22.00
CA PRO A 160 -11.29 -19.79 22.99
C PRO A 160 -10.84 -21.19 22.61
N ASP A 161 -9.64 -21.31 22.06
CA ASP A 161 -8.95 -22.58 22.03
C ASP A 161 -8.90 -23.09 23.47
N LEU A 162 -9.36 -24.30 23.67
CA LEU A 162 -9.45 -24.95 24.97
C LEU A 162 -8.14 -24.74 25.74
N PHE A 163 -8.21 -23.96 26.80
CA PHE A 163 -7.09 -23.65 27.67
C PHE A 163 -6.65 -24.96 28.37
N ASP A 164 -5.42 -25.40 28.08
CA ASP A 164 -4.79 -26.47 28.83
C ASP A 164 -4.15 -25.88 30.09
N PRO A 165 -4.75 -26.10 31.29
CA PRO A 165 -4.26 -25.52 32.53
C PRO A 165 -2.94 -26.14 33.05
N ASP A 166 -2.51 -27.27 32.49
CA ASP A 166 -1.39 -28.07 33.03
C ASP A 166 -0.04 -27.83 32.36
N GLY A 167 0.03 -26.92 31.37
CA GLY A 167 1.25 -26.58 30.65
C GLY A 167 2.30 -25.84 31.49
N THR A 168 3.58 -26.04 31.16
CA THR A 168 4.72 -25.35 31.79
C THR A 168 4.63 -23.82 31.57
N GLY A 169 5.29 -23.02 32.42
CA GLY A 169 5.28 -21.55 32.30
C GLY A 169 5.73 -21.05 30.94
N TRP A 170 6.61 -21.78 30.23
CA TRP A 170 7.06 -21.48 28.88
C TRP A 170 6.01 -21.78 27.80
N GLU A 171 5.26 -22.85 27.96
CA GLU A 171 4.14 -23.21 27.08
C GLU A 171 2.99 -22.22 27.22
N ARG A 172 2.68 -21.78 28.46
CA ARG A 172 1.74 -20.69 28.73
C ARG A 172 2.20 -19.38 28.09
N PHE A 173 3.48 -19.04 28.14
CA PHE A 173 4.02 -17.85 27.48
C PHE A 173 3.92 -17.95 25.96
N LYS A 174 4.28 -19.08 25.35
CA LYS A 174 4.13 -19.33 23.91
C LYS A 174 2.67 -19.24 23.46
N HIS A 175 1.75 -19.83 24.23
CA HIS A 175 0.32 -19.80 23.96
C HIS A 175 -0.23 -18.38 24.05
N ASN A 176 0.14 -17.62 25.10
CA ASN A 176 -0.27 -16.22 25.25
C ASN A 176 0.33 -15.31 24.17
N ALA A 177 1.58 -15.54 23.78
CA ALA A 177 2.21 -14.83 22.67
C ALA A 177 1.54 -15.17 21.34
N GLY A 178 1.24 -16.45 21.09
CA GLY A 178 0.48 -16.92 19.93
C GLY A 178 -0.94 -16.32 19.89
N HIS A 179 -1.61 -16.29 21.04
CA HIS A 179 -2.93 -15.68 21.18
C HIS A 179 -2.89 -14.17 20.93
N SER A 180 -1.89 -13.45 21.46
CA SER A 180 -1.70 -12.01 21.20
C SER A 180 -1.47 -11.73 19.72
N VAL A 181 -0.69 -12.58 19.03
CA VAL A 181 -0.48 -12.49 17.58
C VAL A 181 -1.77 -12.79 16.81
N ALA A 182 -2.54 -13.79 17.23
CA ALA A 182 -3.83 -14.13 16.62
C ALA A 182 -4.86 -12.99 16.79
N VAL A 183 -4.90 -12.36 17.97
CA VAL A 183 -5.73 -11.18 18.24
C VAL A 183 -5.31 -9.99 17.35
N LEU A 184 -4.00 -9.74 17.21
CA LEU A 184 -3.49 -8.71 16.30
C LEU A 184 -3.82 -9.05 14.85
N ARG A 185 -3.66 -10.30 14.43
CA ARG A 185 -4.02 -10.76 13.08
C ARG A 185 -5.51 -10.61 12.82
N ALA A 186 -6.37 -11.00 13.77
CA ALA A 186 -7.81 -10.78 13.71
C ALA A 186 -8.17 -9.29 13.70
N ALA A 187 -7.39 -8.44 14.39
CA ALA A 187 -7.54 -7.00 14.36
C ALA A 187 -7.35 -6.40 12.96
N PHE A 188 -6.46 -6.97 12.16
CA PHE A 188 -6.22 -6.55 10.78
C PHE A 188 -7.05 -7.32 9.74
N ALA A 189 -7.70 -8.43 10.11
CA ALA A 189 -8.57 -9.16 9.20
C ALA A 189 -9.81 -8.32 8.82
N SER A 190 -10.20 -8.36 7.56
CA SER A 190 -11.41 -7.70 7.10
C SER A 190 -12.64 -8.40 7.70
N GLY A 191 -13.57 -7.63 8.25
CA GLY A 191 -14.84 -8.20 8.73
C GLY A 191 -15.60 -8.90 7.60
N SER A 192 -16.33 -9.96 7.92
CA SER A 192 -17.11 -10.71 6.94
C SER A 192 -18.05 -9.78 6.16
N PRO A 193 -17.99 -9.77 4.82
CA PRO A 193 -18.79 -8.87 4.02
C PRO A 193 -20.27 -9.23 4.15
N ARG A 194 -21.05 -8.38 4.81
CA ARG A 194 -22.51 -8.50 4.75
C ARG A 194 -23.00 -8.11 3.37
N PRO A 195 -24.05 -8.78 2.84
CA PRO A 195 -24.58 -8.44 1.53
C PRO A 195 -25.09 -6.99 1.54
N VAL A 196 -24.56 -6.19 0.63
CA VAL A 196 -24.95 -4.78 0.47
C VAL A 196 -26.32 -4.73 -0.19
N ARG A 197 -27.23 -3.97 0.40
CA ARG A 197 -28.52 -3.65 -0.24
C ARG A 197 -28.23 -2.94 -1.57
N ALA A 198 -28.85 -3.40 -2.63
CA ALA A 198 -28.69 -2.79 -3.94
C ALA A 198 -29.17 -1.33 -3.90
N LEU A 199 -28.25 -0.42 -4.16
CA LEU A 199 -28.52 1.01 -4.33
C LEU A 199 -28.82 1.30 -5.80
N PRO A 200 -29.52 2.38 -6.13
CA PRO A 200 -29.66 2.81 -7.52
C PRO A 200 -28.28 3.11 -8.13
N SER A 201 -28.09 2.79 -9.42
CA SER A 201 -26.77 2.89 -10.09
C SER A 201 -26.12 4.28 -9.97
N TYR A 202 -26.92 5.35 -9.99
CA TYR A 202 -26.38 6.70 -9.80
C TYR A 202 -25.78 6.92 -8.41
N ALA A 203 -26.38 6.34 -7.36
CA ALA A 203 -25.87 6.45 -6.00
C ALA A 203 -24.57 5.63 -5.83
N GLU A 204 -24.48 4.44 -6.46
CA GLU A 204 -23.26 3.64 -6.48
C GLU A 204 -22.12 4.39 -7.19
N ILE A 205 -22.41 5.07 -8.31
CA ILE A 205 -21.42 5.90 -9.03
C ILE A 205 -20.98 7.09 -8.17
N LEU A 206 -21.89 7.78 -7.49
CA LEU A 206 -21.54 8.88 -6.58
C LEU A 206 -20.63 8.41 -5.43
N ILE A 207 -20.88 7.23 -4.89
CA ILE A 207 -20.01 6.62 -3.86
C ILE A 207 -18.62 6.35 -4.44
N ILE A 208 -18.51 5.82 -5.66
CA ILE A 208 -17.22 5.60 -6.33
C ILE A 208 -16.47 6.93 -6.48
N VAL A 209 -17.12 7.97 -7.00
CA VAL A 209 -16.52 9.30 -7.15
C VAL A 209 -16.07 9.86 -5.79
N GLY A 210 -16.91 9.75 -4.75
CA GLY A 210 -16.56 10.19 -3.40
C GLY A 210 -15.36 9.46 -2.81
N VAL A 211 -15.28 8.13 -2.99
CA VAL A 211 -14.12 7.33 -2.54
C VAL A 211 -12.84 7.73 -3.29
N LEU A 212 -12.93 7.94 -4.60
CA LEU A 212 -11.78 8.35 -5.41
C LEU A 212 -11.33 9.78 -5.07
N ALA A 213 -12.26 10.70 -4.85
CA ALA A 213 -11.96 12.06 -4.42
C ALA A 213 -11.30 12.08 -3.03
N LEU A 214 -11.80 11.26 -2.09
CA LEU A 214 -11.17 11.10 -0.78
C LEU A 214 -9.77 10.50 -0.89
N ALA A 215 -9.58 9.49 -1.74
CA ALA A 215 -8.27 8.89 -1.97
C ALA A 215 -7.28 9.91 -2.57
N LEU A 216 -7.73 10.73 -3.53
CA LEU A 216 -6.93 11.81 -4.09
C LEU A 216 -6.55 12.84 -3.02
N LEU A 217 -7.50 13.27 -2.19
CA LEU A 217 -7.27 14.24 -1.11
C LEU A 217 -6.25 13.70 -0.09
N VAL A 218 -6.41 12.45 0.35
CA VAL A 218 -5.47 11.81 1.28
C VAL A 218 -4.07 11.70 0.66
N PHE A 219 -3.98 11.33 -0.61
CA PHE A 219 -2.72 11.21 -1.34
C PHE A 219 -2.04 12.57 -1.53
N THR A 220 -2.81 13.58 -1.95
CA THR A 220 -2.32 14.97 -2.12
C THR A 220 -1.80 15.54 -0.80
N TYR A 221 -2.55 15.36 0.29
CA TYR A 221 -2.12 15.79 1.61
C TYR A 221 -0.82 15.11 2.05
N GLY A 222 -0.71 13.76 1.87
CA GLY A 222 0.48 13.01 2.23
C GLY A 222 1.74 13.43 1.45
N ILE A 223 1.60 13.74 0.16
CA ILE A 223 2.71 14.26 -0.65
C ILE A 223 3.07 15.70 -0.23
N GLY A 224 2.07 16.54 0.03
CA GLY A 224 2.24 17.95 0.34
C GLY A 224 2.72 18.25 1.77
N THR A 225 2.95 17.23 2.62
CA THR A 225 3.54 17.47 3.93
C THR A 225 4.99 17.91 3.79
N GLU A 226 5.34 19.08 4.35
CA GLU A 226 6.71 19.62 4.30
C GLU A 226 7.57 19.10 5.44
N TYR A 227 6.96 18.85 6.61
CA TYR A 227 7.65 18.45 7.83
C TYR A 227 7.51 16.96 8.11
N ASP A 228 8.57 16.35 8.59
CA ASP A 228 8.65 14.93 8.93
C ASP A 228 7.66 14.55 10.03
N GLU A 229 7.49 15.42 11.05
CA GLU A 229 6.56 15.24 12.16
C GLU A 229 5.11 15.21 11.66
N LEU A 230 4.79 16.09 10.71
CA LEU A 230 3.46 16.14 10.10
C LEU A 230 3.18 14.87 9.29
N PHE A 231 4.19 14.36 8.58
CA PHE A 231 4.07 13.12 7.82
C PHE A 231 3.88 11.89 8.72
N VAL A 232 4.62 11.79 9.83
CA VAL A 232 4.44 10.72 10.82
C VAL A 232 3.05 10.78 11.45
N GLY A 233 2.61 11.98 11.86
CA GLY A 233 1.24 12.19 12.36
C GLY A 233 0.17 11.79 11.34
N PHE A 234 0.40 12.12 10.05
CA PHE A 234 -0.47 11.71 8.95
C PHE A 234 -0.50 10.18 8.80
N LEU A 235 0.63 9.48 8.84
CA LEU A 235 0.68 8.01 8.76
C LEU A 235 -0.08 7.35 9.91
N ILE A 236 0.04 7.87 11.14
CA ILE A 236 -0.71 7.37 12.30
C ILE A 236 -2.21 7.55 12.07
N THR A 237 -2.63 8.77 11.73
CA THR A 237 -4.06 9.10 11.51
C THR A 237 -4.64 8.29 10.35
N ALA A 238 -3.94 8.18 9.24
CA ALA A 238 -4.37 7.43 8.06
C ALA A 238 -4.45 5.92 8.36
N GLY A 239 -3.47 5.35 9.06
CA GLY A 239 -3.43 3.93 9.41
C GLY A 239 -4.57 3.51 10.34
N PHE A 240 -4.79 4.28 11.41
CA PHE A 240 -5.91 4.02 12.33
C PHE A 240 -7.26 4.37 11.70
N GLY A 241 -7.35 5.45 10.91
CA GLY A 241 -8.54 5.81 10.16
C GLY A 241 -8.95 4.72 9.16
N PHE A 242 -8.00 4.20 8.39
CA PHE A 242 -8.23 3.05 7.51
C PHE A 242 -8.70 1.82 8.29
N SER A 243 -8.09 1.53 9.45
CA SER A 243 -8.49 0.41 10.30
C SER A 243 -9.91 0.58 10.83
N ALA A 244 -10.28 1.78 11.26
CA ALA A 244 -11.63 2.12 11.72
C ALA A 244 -12.67 1.97 10.59
N LEU A 245 -12.38 2.49 9.39
CA LEU A 245 -13.23 2.35 8.20
C LEU A 245 -13.38 0.89 7.75
N ASN A 246 -12.32 0.09 7.86
CA ASN A 246 -12.37 -1.33 7.55
C ASN A 246 -13.25 -2.09 8.55
N ARG A 247 -13.10 -1.81 9.85
CA ARG A 247 -13.89 -2.42 10.92
C ARG A 247 -15.36 -1.95 10.94
N SER A 248 -15.64 -0.75 10.47
CA SER A 248 -17.02 -0.29 10.29
C SER A 248 -17.76 -1.06 9.18
N GLY A 249 -17.03 -1.71 8.26
CA GLY A 249 -17.55 -2.38 7.07
C GLY A 249 -17.70 -1.46 5.84
N LEU A 250 -17.35 -0.17 5.95
CA LEU A 250 -17.43 0.77 4.82
C LEU A 250 -16.50 0.40 3.68
N ILE A 251 -15.25 -0.03 3.98
CA ILE A 251 -14.31 -0.47 2.95
C ILE A 251 -14.83 -1.71 2.22
N ALA A 252 -15.39 -2.68 2.95
CA ALA A 252 -16.00 -3.86 2.34
C ALA A 252 -17.19 -3.49 1.44
N HIS A 253 -18.02 -2.53 1.86
CA HIS A 253 -19.11 -1.96 1.06
C HIS A 253 -18.60 -1.30 -0.22
N ALA A 254 -17.64 -0.37 -0.08
CA ALA A 254 -17.02 0.32 -1.21
C ALA A 254 -16.40 -0.68 -2.19
N SER A 255 -15.67 -1.70 -1.69
CA SER A 255 -15.06 -2.73 -2.55
C SER A 255 -16.08 -3.56 -3.34
N GLN A 256 -17.25 -3.84 -2.77
CA GLN A 256 -18.34 -4.53 -3.50
C GLN A 256 -18.93 -3.64 -4.60
N ILE A 257 -19.15 -2.34 -4.33
CA ILE A 257 -19.67 -1.37 -5.29
C ILE A 257 -18.67 -1.16 -6.43
N THR A 258 -17.39 -0.95 -6.12
CA THR A 258 -16.32 -0.78 -7.13
C THR A 258 -16.14 -2.04 -7.98
N ALA A 259 -16.33 -3.24 -7.42
CA ALA A 259 -16.28 -4.49 -8.16
C ALA A 259 -17.47 -4.69 -9.13
N ARG A 260 -18.66 -4.15 -8.80
CA ARG A 260 -19.81 -4.16 -9.73
C ARG A 260 -19.59 -3.23 -10.92
N HIS A 261 -18.98 -2.06 -10.70
CA HIS A 261 -18.74 -1.02 -11.69
C HIS A 261 -17.24 -0.88 -12.03
N GLN A 262 -16.55 -2.00 -12.25
CA GLN A 262 -15.09 -2.03 -12.42
C GLN A 262 -14.57 -1.09 -13.52
N ASN A 263 -15.25 -0.99 -14.67
CA ASN A 263 -14.83 -0.11 -15.77
C ASN A 263 -14.94 1.37 -15.37
N ILE A 264 -16.03 1.75 -14.69
CA ILE A 264 -16.25 3.13 -14.21
C ILE A 264 -15.21 3.46 -13.13
N THR A 265 -14.94 2.52 -12.23
CA THR A 265 -13.94 2.70 -11.17
C THR A 265 -12.54 2.92 -11.74
N VAL A 266 -12.13 2.12 -12.71
CA VAL A 266 -10.81 2.27 -13.34
C VAL A 266 -10.73 3.60 -14.10
N CYS A 267 -11.73 3.93 -14.91
CA CYS A 267 -11.77 5.22 -15.61
C CYS A 267 -11.75 6.41 -14.63
N GLY A 268 -12.58 6.35 -13.59
CA GLY A 268 -12.61 7.37 -12.54
C GLY A 268 -11.28 7.50 -11.78
N ALA A 269 -10.57 6.40 -11.53
CA ALA A 269 -9.25 6.41 -10.90
C ALA A 269 -8.21 7.14 -11.78
N PHE A 270 -8.23 6.91 -13.10
CA PHE A 270 -7.37 7.65 -14.03
C PHE A 270 -7.73 9.14 -14.12
N VAL A 271 -9.03 9.48 -14.09
CA VAL A 271 -9.46 10.88 -14.03
C VAL A 271 -9.00 11.54 -12.72
N ALA A 272 -9.19 10.86 -11.58
CA ALA A 272 -8.71 11.37 -10.29
C ALA A 272 -7.18 11.56 -10.29
N ALA A 273 -6.43 10.58 -10.82
CA ALA A 273 -4.98 10.72 -10.97
C ALA A 273 -4.60 11.88 -11.91
N ALA A 274 -5.33 12.11 -13.01
CA ALA A 274 -5.09 13.25 -13.90
C ALA A 274 -5.39 14.61 -13.24
N CYS A 275 -6.22 14.66 -12.21
CA CYS A 275 -6.45 15.87 -11.42
C CYS A 275 -5.29 16.19 -10.45
N PHE A 276 -4.41 15.22 -10.15
CA PHE A 276 -3.35 15.38 -9.15
C PHE A 276 -2.40 16.57 -9.43
N PRO A 277 -1.83 16.78 -10.65
CA PRO A 277 -0.93 17.90 -10.89
C PRO A 277 -1.59 19.27 -10.66
N PHE A 278 -2.90 19.38 -10.88
CA PHE A 278 -3.65 20.63 -10.65
C PHE A 278 -3.92 20.92 -9.16
N THR A 279 -3.70 19.94 -8.29
CA THR A 279 -3.84 20.11 -6.84
C THR A 279 -2.54 20.53 -6.18
N GLN A 280 -1.42 20.54 -6.93
CA GLN A 280 -0.12 20.88 -6.40
C GLN A 280 0.20 22.34 -6.71
N THR A 281 0.77 23.02 -5.72
CA THR A 281 1.24 24.41 -5.85
C THR A 281 2.70 24.50 -6.24
N ASP A 282 3.45 23.40 -6.08
CA ASP A 282 4.89 23.35 -6.34
C ASP A 282 5.23 22.18 -7.30
N ASP A 283 6.13 22.46 -8.24
CA ASP A 283 6.67 21.47 -9.20
C ASP A 283 7.41 20.31 -8.52
N GLN A 284 7.93 20.52 -7.30
CA GLN A 284 8.61 19.48 -6.53
C GLN A 284 7.67 18.29 -6.22
N TYR A 285 6.42 18.56 -5.87
CA TYR A 285 5.44 17.50 -5.59
C TYR A 285 4.97 16.80 -6.87
N ALA A 286 4.90 17.52 -7.99
CA ALA A 286 4.64 16.90 -9.29
C ALA A 286 5.76 15.92 -9.67
N THR A 287 7.02 16.26 -9.35
CA THR A 287 8.18 15.38 -9.54
C THR A 287 8.02 14.07 -8.77
N LEU A 288 7.66 14.13 -7.48
CA LEU A 288 7.40 12.93 -6.68
C LEU A 288 6.27 12.08 -7.30
N GLY A 289 5.21 12.73 -7.79
CA GLY A 289 4.12 12.05 -8.49
C GLY A 289 4.57 11.28 -9.73
N VAL A 290 5.45 11.85 -10.55
CA VAL A 290 6.03 11.18 -11.73
C VAL A 290 6.84 9.95 -11.33
N TYR A 291 7.72 10.08 -10.33
CA TYR A 291 8.54 8.95 -9.86
C TYR A 291 7.67 7.83 -9.27
N ILE A 292 6.62 8.17 -8.51
CA ILE A 292 5.66 7.19 -8.00
C ILE A 292 4.98 6.45 -9.15
N LEU A 293 4.57 7.14 -10.23
CA LEU A 293 3.96 6.49 -11.39
C LEU A 293 4.95 5.60 -12.16
N ILE A 294 6.20 6.03 -12.33
CA ILE A 294 7.25 5.19 -12.93
C ILE A 294 7.41 3.91 -12.11
N PHE A 295 7.61 4.05 -10.80
CA PHE A 295 7.81 2.92 -9.91
C PHE A 295 6.58 1.99 -9.86
N ALA A 296 5.38 2.55 -9.83
CA ALA A 296 4.12 1.83 -9.85
C ALA A 296 3.91 1.06 -11.17
N THR A 297 4.29 1.66 -12.30
CA THR A 297 4.19 1.03 -13.61
C THR A 297 5.13 -0.16 -13.73
N VAL A 298 6.36 -0.01 -13.24
CA VAL A 298 7.36 -1.10 -13.19
C VAL A 298 6.90 -2.21 -12.26
N ALA A 299 6.36 -1.86 -11.08
CA ALA A 299 5.79 -2.82 -10.13
C ALA A 299 4.61 -3.61 -10.72
N LEU A 300 3.75 -2.97 -11.55
CA LEU A 300 2.70 -3.67 -12.29
C LEU A 300 3.26 -4.66 -13.33
N GLY A 301 4.34 -4.29 -14.02
CA GLY A 301 5.05 -5.21 -14.93
C GLY A 301 5.60 -6.41 -14.18
N LEU A 302 6.27 -6.20 -13.05
CA LEU A 302 6.76 -7.26 -12.16
C LEU A 302 5.60 -8.14 -11.63
N ASN A 303 4.45 -7.55 -11.36
CA ASN A 303 3.27 -8.27 -10.88
C ASN A 303 2.71 -9.28 -11.91
N ILE A 304 3.00 -9.15 -13.20
CA ILE A 304 2.72 -10.21 -14.19
C ILE A 304 3.60 -11.42 -13.89
N VAL A 305 4.89 -11.21 -13.65
CA VAL A 305 5.88 -12.27 -13.44
C VAL A 305 5.68 -12.92 -12.06
N VAL A 306 5.66 -12.12 -11.00
CA VAL A 306 5.56 -12.61 -9.61
C VAL A 306 4.11 -12.91 -9.24
N GLY A 307 3.19 -11.99 -9.53
CA GLY A 307 1.82 -12.07 -9.04
C GLY A 307 0.92 -13.03 -9.83
N LEU A 308 1.04 -13.06 -11.17
CA LEU A 308 0.23 -13.95 -12.01
C LEU A 308 0.92 -15.29 -12.29
N ALA A 309 2.21 -15.26 -12.67
CA ALA A 309 2.93 -16.48 -13.04
C ALA A 309 3.66 -17.16 -11.86
N GLY A 310 3.78 -16.50 -10.71
CA GLY A 310 4.42 -17.07 -9.51
C GLY A 310 5.93 -17.23 -9.62
N LEU A 311 6.58 -16.45 -10.49
CA LEU A 311 8.02 -16.53 -10.74
C LEU A 311 8.73 -15.44 -9.94
N LEU A 312 9.56 -15.81 -8.98
CA LEU A 312 10.32 -14.84 -8.20
C LEU A 312 11.48 -14.29 -9.06
N ASP A 313 11.46 -12.98 -9.30
CA ASP A 313 12.47 -12.25 -10.06
C ASP A 313 13.07 -11.15 -9.18
N LEU A 314 14.37 -11.29 -8.87
CA LEU A 314 15.12 -10.34 -8.04
C LEU A 314 15.97 -9.37 -8.88
N GLY A 315 16.11 -9.60 -10.18
CA GLY A 315 16.87 -8.75 -11.10
C GLY A 315 16.01 -7.82 -11.95
N TYR A 316 14.73 -7.70 -11.64
CA TYR A 316 13.76 -7.06 -12.53
C TYR A 316 14.08 -5.60 -12.88
N VAL A 317 14.74 -4.85 -11.97
CA VAL A 317 15.15 -3.46 -12.22
C VAL A 317 16.11 -3.34 -13.42
N ALA A 318 16.85 -4.40 -13.77
CA ALA A 318 17.71 -4.40 -14.93
C ALA A 318 16.94 -4.21 -16.24
N PHE A 319 15.72 -4.73 -16.38
CA PHE A 319 14.89 -4.48 -17.56
C PHE A 319 14.44 -3.03 -17.69
N LEU A 320 14.20 -2.36 -16.56
CA LEU A 320 14.00 -0.92 -16.51
C LEU A 320 15.26 -0.19 -17.02
N GLY A 321 16.44 -0.60 -16.52
CA GLY A 321 17.74 -0.07 -16.92
C GLY A 321 18.03 -0.28 -18.42
N VAL A 322 17.82 -1.49 -18.94
CA VAL A 322 17.98 -1.78 -20.37
C VAL A 322 17.14 -0.82 -21.23
N GLY A 323 15.88 -0.60 -20.85
CA GLY A 323 15.00 0.33 -21.55
C GLY A 323 15.49 1.77 -21.47
N ALA A 324 15.93 2.21 -20.30
CA ALA A 324 16.44 3.55 -20.07
C ALA A 324 17.73 3.84 -20.85
N TYR A 325 18.71 2.94 -20.78
CA TYR A 325 19.96 3.07 -21.54
C TYR A 325 19.74 3.00 -23.04
N ALA A 326 18.91 2.06 -23.52
CA ALA A 326 18.61 1.93 -24.94
C ALA A 326 17.94 3.21 -25.49
N ALA A 327 17.03 3.80 -24.73
CA ALA A 327 16.41 5.08 -25.10
C ALA A 327 17.40 6.25 -25.05
N ALA A 328 18.21 6.35 -23.98
CA ALA A 328 19.19 7.42 -23.82
C ALA A 328 20.21 7.45 -24.96
N LEU A 329 20.66 6.26 -25.41
CA LEU A 329 21.61 6.12 -26.50
C LEU A 329 21.10 6.63 -27.85
N VAL A 330 19.79 6.58 -28.10
CA VAL A 330 19.20 6.99 -29.39
C VAL A 330 18.48 8.33 -29.34
N SER A 331 18.38 8.96 -28.16
CA SER A 331 17.64 10.22 -27.98
C SER A 331 18.44 11.48 -28.26
N GLY A 332 19.70 11.35 -28.72
CA GLY A 332 20.52 12.51 -29.10
C GLY A 332 21.23 13.18 -27.92
N SER A 333 21.50 12.44 -26.85
CA SER A 333 22.38 12.92 -25.77
C SER A 333 23.79 13.19 -26.31
N PRO A 334 24.43 14.31 -25.92
CA PRO A 334 25.84 14.58 -26.25
C PRO A 334 26.82 13.52 -25.70
N SER A 335 26.40 12.83 -24.63
CA SER A 335 27.18 11.74 -24.01
C SER A 335 26.99 10.39 -24.72
N SER A 336 26.16 10.32 -25.76
CA SER A 336 25.94 9.10 -26.54
C SER A 336 26.97 8.99 -27.68
N PRO A 337 27.68 7.88 -27.81
CA PRO A 337 28.67 7.69 -28.90
C PRO A 337 28.03 7.53 -30.29
N PHE A 338 26.72 7.25 -30.34
CA PHE A 338 26.06 6.97 -31.61
C PHE A 338 25.64 8.23 -32.40
N GLY A 339 25.50 9.39 -31.72
CA GLY A 339 25.11 10.65 -32.36
C GLY A 339 23.74 10.62 -33.07
N VAL A 340 22.88 9.69 -32.68
CA VAL A 340 21.57 9.46 -33.32
C VAL A 340 20.48 10.23 -32.56
N HIS A 341 19.60 10.88 -33.29
CA HIS A 341 18.46 11.60 -32.74
C HIS A 341 17.15 10.99 -33.23
N PHE A 342 16.63 10.02 -32.49
CA PHE A 342 15.33 9.43 -32.80
C PHE A 342 14.19 10.25 -32.22
N PRO A 343 13.04 10.35 -32.92
CA PRO A 343 11.85 10.93 -32.34
C PRO A 343 11.35 10.05 -31.17
N PHE A 344 10.57 10.64 -30.29
CA PHE A 344 10.02 9.99 -29.09
C PHE A 344 9.52 8.56 -29.33
N TRP A 345 8.66 8.36 -30.34
CA TRP A 345 8.07 7.05 -30.62
C TRP A 345 9.11 5.98 -30.99
N ALA A 346 10.14 6.39 -31.70
CA ALA A 346 11.21 5.48 -32.06
C ALA A 346 12.09 5.13 -30.82
N ALA A 347 12.40 6.11 -29.97
CA ALA A 347 13.14 5.87 -28.73
C ALA A 347 12.38 4.93 -27.78
N VAL A 348 11.07 5.14 -27.61
CA VAL A 348 10.19 4.25 -26.83
C VAL A 348 10.17 2.85 -27.40
N LEU A 349 10.05 2.71 -28.72
CA LEU A 349 10.07 1.40 -29.38
C LEU A 349 11.42 0.69 -29.18
N VAL A 350 12.52 1.41 -29.34
CA VAL A 350 13.87 0.87 -29.13
C VAL A 350 14.04 0.37 -27.70
N GLY A 351 13.67 1.16 -26.69
CA GLY A 351 13.74 0.77 -25.29
C GLY A 351 12.86 -0.44 -24.95
N ALA A 352 11.64 -0.46 -25.47
CA ALA A 352 10.70 -1.58 -25.27
C ALA A 352 11.21 -2.87 -25.95
N VAL A 353 11.69 -2.78 -27.19
CA VAL A 353 12.22 -3.93 -27.95
C VAL A 353 13.54 -4.42 -27.34
N ALA A 354 14.44 -3.54 -26.93
CA ALA A 354 15.65 -3.93 -26.23
C ALA A 354 15.33 -4.72 -24.97
N SER A 355 14.42 -4.22 -24.12
CA SER A 355 14.01 -4.93 -22.90
C SER A 355 13.29 -6.24 -23.20
N LEU A 356 12.47 -6.30 -24.26
CA LEU A 356 11.86 -7.55 -24.73
C LEU A 356 12.93 -8.60 -25.10
N VAL A 357 13.91 -8.19 -25.91
CA VAL A 357 14.99 -9.08 -26.36
C VAL A 357 15.78 -9.60 -25.17
N PHE A 358 16.19 -8.72 -24.25
CA PHE A 358 16.88 -9.12 -23.03
C PHE A 358 15.99 -10.01 -22.15
N GLY A 359 14.69 -9.71 -22.00
CA GLY A 359 13.73 -10.54 -21.26
C GLY A 359 13.63 -11.96 -21.82
N VAL A 360 13.60 -12.12 -23.15
CA VAL A 360 13.59 -13.42 -23.80
C VAL A 360 14.95 -14.11 -23.66
N LEU A 361 16.05 -13.39 -23.90
CA LEU A 361 17.41 -13.92 -23.89
C LEU A 361 17.81 -14.44 -22.51
N ILE A 362 17.44 -13.73 -21.45
CA ILE A 362 17.69 -14.13 -20.06
C ILE A 362 16.65 -15.14 -19.58
N GLY A 363 15.38 -14.93 -19.94
CA GLY A 363 14.29 -15.84 -19.55
C GLY A 363 14.46 -17.25 -20.12
N ALA A 364 14.97 -17.41 -21.34
CA ALA A 364 15.09 -18.71 -21.99
C ALA A 364 15.98 -19.72 -21.22
N PRO A 365 17.19 -19.39 -20.76
CA PRO A 365 17.98 -20.30 -19.93
C PRO A 365 17.50 -20.39 -18.49
N THR A 366 17.10 -19.26 -17.88
CA THR A 366 16.78 -19.19 -16.44
C THR A 366 15.49 -19.93 -16.09
N LEU A 367 14.49 -19.92 -16.98
CA LEU A 367 13.20 -20.59 -16.76
C LEU A 367 13.26 -22.13 -16.81
N ARG A 368 14.42 -22.71 -17.14
CA ARG A 368 14.68 -24.14 -16.95
C ARG A 368 14.96 -24.50 -15.49
N LEU A 369 15.33 -23.51 -14.69
CA LEU A 369 15.50 -23.64 -13.24
C LEU A 369 14.15 -23.55 -12.53
N ARG A 370 14.07 -24.15 -11.34
CA ARG A 370 12.85 -24.19 -10.54
C ARG A 370 13.06 -23.52 -9.17
N GLY A 371 11.99 -22.94 -8.66
CA GLY A 371 11.98 -22.37 -7.31
C GLY A 371 12.98 -21.23 -7.12
N ASP A 372 13.69 -21.26 -6.01
CA ASP A 372 14.59 -20.19 -5.56
C ASP A 372 15.83 -20.00 -6.44
N TYR A 373 16.24 -21.03 -7.20
CA TYR A 373 17.36 -20.92 -8.15
C TYR A 373 17.09 -19.88 -9.25
N LEU A 374 15.84 -19.72 -9.68
CA LEU A 374 15.47 -18.68 -10.64
C LEU A 374 15.74 -17.29 -10.06
N ALA A 375 15.39 -17.06 -8.81
CA ALA A 375 15.60 -15.78 -8.14
C ALA A 375 17.09 -15.41 -8.03
N ILE A 376 17.94 -16.39 -7.70
CA ILE A 376 19.39 -16.19 -7.61
C ILE A 376 19.99 -15.81 -8.99
N VAL A 377 19.55 -16.49 -10.04
CA VAL A 377 20.09 -16.22 -11.40
C VAL A 377 19.59 -14.88 -11.93
N THR A 378 18.34 -14.49 -11.65
CA THR A 378 17.85 -13.17 -12.05
C THR A 378 18.53 -12.04 -11.27
N LEU A 379 18.84 -12.25 -9.97
CA LEU A 379 19.70 -11.34 -9.21
C LEU A 379 21.09 -11.19 -9.84
N GLY A 380 21.73 -12.33 -10.18
CA GLY A 380 23.01 -12.33 -10.89
C GLY A 380 22.96 -11.58 -12.22
N PHE A 381 21.86 -11.71 -12.97
CA PHE A 381 21.65 -10.93 -14.19
C PHE A 381 21.59 -9.42 -13.90
N GLY A 382 20.86 -9.01 -12.86
CA GLY A 382 20.81 -7.60 -12.46
C GLY A 382 22.20 -7.01 -12.22
N GLU A 383 23.05 -7.74 -11.48
CA GLU A 383 24.43 -7.32 -11.23
C GLU A 383 25.33 -7.39 -12.48
N ILE A 384 25.17 -8.41 -13.32
CA ILE A 384 25.90 -8.50 -14.60
C ILE A 384 25.55 -7.29 -15.48
N PHE A 385 24.27 -6.92 -15.60
CA PHE A 385 23.84 -5.73 -16.33
C PHE A 385 24.52 -4.48 -15.78
N ARG A 386 24.48 -4.24 -14.48
CA ARG A 386 25.08 -3.08 -13.82
C ARG A 386 26.59 -3.00 -14.07
N ILE A 387 27.29 -4.13 -13.87
CA ILE A 387 28.74 -4.21 -14.07
C ILE A 387 29.09 -4.01 -15.56
N ALA A 388 28.31 -4.59 -16.47
CA ALA A 388 28.53 -4.44 -17.91
C ALA A 388 28.41 -2.97 -18.33
N VAL A 389 27.35 -2.30 -17.89
CA VAL A 389 27.11 -0.87 -18.17
C VAL A 389 28.19 0.01 -17.52
N ASN A 390 28.65 -0.34 -16.31
CA ASN A 390 29.71 0.41 -15.62
C ASN A 390 31.09 0.27 -16.32
N ASN A 391 31.38 -0.86 -16.98
CA ASN A 391 32.65 -1.13 -17.61
C ASN A 391 32.67 -0.80 -19.11
N THR A 392 31.58 -0.26 -19.68
CA THR A 392 31.54 0.23 -21.05
C THR A 392 31.86 1.72 -21.12
N ASP A 393 33.06 2.08 -20.62
CA ASP A 393 33.55 3.45 -20.36
C ASP A 393 34.70 3.88 -21.30
N GLY A 394 35.06 3.06 -22.27
CA GLY A 394 36.21 3.31 -23.17
C GLY A 394 37.58 2.99 -22.56
N THR A 395 37.67 2.69 -21.26
CA THR A 395 38.91 2.30 -20.56
C THR A 395 38.94 0.81 -20.26
N SER A 396 37.87 0.29 -19.68
CA SER A 396 37.73 -1.14 -19.32
C SER A 396 37.00 -1.95 -20.39
N GLY A 397 36.32 -1.30 -21.32
CA GLY A 397 35.55 -1.87 -22.41
C GLY A 397 35.29 -0.85 -23.52
N PRO A 398 34.38 -1.15 -24.49
CA PRO A 398 33.99 -0.20 -25.51
C PRO A 398 33.33 1.03 -24.87
N ASP A 399 33.53 2.21 -25.45
CA ASP A 399 32.90 3.43 -25.01
C ASP A 399 31.44 3.47 -25.54
N ILE A 400 30.51 3.01 -24.71
CA ILE A 400 29.07 2.96 -25.06
C ILE A 400 28.22 3.75 -24.06
N THR A 401 28.49 3.58 -22.77
CA THR A 401 27.61 4.09 -21.69
C THR A 401 28.29 5.13 -20.83
N ASN A 402 29.56 5.47 -21.12
CA ASN A 402 30.36 6.38 -20.30
C ASN A 402 30.57 5.89 -18.84
N GLY A 403 30.38 4.60 -18.60
CA GLY A 403 30.67 3.92 -17.34
C GLY A 403 29.88 4.47 -16.16
N SER A 404 30.58 4.75 -15.05
CA SER A 404 29.95 5.29 -13.82
C SER A 404 29.34 6.68 -13.99
N ASN A 405 29.84 7.48 -14.94
CA ASN A 405 29.27 8.80 -15.25
C ASN A 405 27.91 8.68 -15.95
N GLY A 406 27.67 7.57 -16.64
CA GLY A 406 26.44 7.29 -17.35
C GLY A 406 26.19 8.22 -18.54
N ILE A 407 24.99 8.18 -19.06
CA ILE A 407 24.55 9.02 -20.16
C ILE A 407 23.82 10.23 -19.58
N ALA A 408 24.45 11.40 -19.67
CA ALA A 408 23.92 12.66 -19.17
C ALA A 408 23.30 13.52 -20.29
N SER A 409 22.63 14.59 -19.91
CA SER A 409 22.05 15.59 -20.82
C SER A 409 21.09 14.97 -21.85
N ILE A 410 20.26 14.03 -21.43
CA ILE A 410 19.22 13.43 -22.26
C ILE A 410 18.18 14.50 -22.55
N PRO A 411 17.89 14.82 -23.83
CA PRO A 411 16.97 15.89 -24.19
C PRO A 411 15.55 15.57 -23.78
N ASP A 412 14.74 16.62 -23.52
CA ASP A 412 13.31 16.44 -23.25
C ASP A 412 12.57 15.91 -24.47
N LEU A 413 11.49 15.18 -24.21
CA LEU A 413 10.66 14.55 -25.22
C LEU A 413 9.77 15.59 -25.93
N LYS A 414 9.73 15.48 -27.27
CA LYS A 414 8.80 16.23 -28.13
C LYS A 414 7.80 15.30 -28.78
N ILE A 415 6.53 15.52 -28.52
CA ILE A 415 5.42 14.70 -29.04
C ILE A 415 4.57 15.57 -29.98
N LEU A 416 4.59 15.27 -31.28
CA LEU A 416 3.78 15.99 -32.30
C LEU A 416 3.92 17.54 -32.25
N GLY A 417 5.11 18.03 -31.91
CA GLY A 417 5.37 19.46 -31.75
C GLY A 417 5.14 20.02 -30.35
N PHE A 418 4.57 19.24 -29.44
CA PHE A 418 4.44 19.59 -28.03
C PHE A 418 5.72 19.20 -27.29
N ASP A 419 6.41 20.19 -26.71
CA ASP A 419 7.64 19.99 -25.95
C ASP A 419 7.31 19.76 -24.47
N LEU A 420 7.59 18.57 -23.94
CA LEU A 420 7.30 18.24 -22.55
C LEU A 420 8.25 18.96 -21.57
N GLY A 421 9.39 19.44 -22.06
CA GLY A 421 10.37 20.16 -21.25
C GLY A 421 9.99 21.61 -20.92
N VAL A 422 9.03 22.17 -21.65
CA VAL A 422 8.63 23.57 -21.52
C VAL A 422 7.32 23.68 -20.73
N GLN A 423 7.19 24.74 -19.96
CA GLN A 423 5.95 25.09 -19.28
C GLN A 423 4.88 25.54 -20.30
N HIS A 424 3.69 25.03 -20.15
CA HIS A 424 2.54 25.35 -21.02
C HIS A 424 1.40 25.93 -20.18
N ASP A 425 0.82 27.02 -20.69
CA ASP A 425 -0.40 27.60 -20.11
C ASP A 425 -1.62 27.10 -20.88
N ILE A 426 -2.38 26.20 -20.27
CA ILE A 426 -3.57 25.58 -20.84
C ILE A 426 -4.79 25.98 -20.00
N ALA A 427 -5.73 26.72 -20.61
CA ALA A 427 -6.99 27.14 -19.96
C ALA A 427 -6.81 27.88 -18.61
N GLY A 428 -5.73 28.65 -18.45
CA GLY A 428 -5.43 29.40 -17.23
C GLY A 428 -4.70 28.64 -16.14
N PHE A 429 -4.34 27.38 -16.41
CA PHE A 429 -3.47 26.59 -15.55
C PHE A 429 -2.07 26.48 -16.15
N THR A 430 -1.05 26.77 -15.34
CA THR A 430 0.34 26.60 -15.71
C THR A 430 0.75 25.15 -15.48
N ILE A 431 1.06 24.42 -16.55
CA ILE A 431 1.48 23.02 -16.50
C ILE A 431 3.01 23.01 -16.65
N GLY A 432 3.71 22.69 -15.56
CA GLY A 432 5.17 22.60 -15.53
C GLY A 432 5.68 21.35 -16.24
N ARG A 433 7.02 21.27 -16.39
CA ARG A 433 7.70 20.13 -17.01
C ARG A 433 7.30 18.78 -16.39
N PHE A 434 7.35 18.66 -15.07
CA PHE A 434 7.05 17.42 -14.40
C PHE A 434 5.58 17.02 -14.49
N ALA A 435 4.67 17.99 -14.56
CA ALA A 435 3.26 17.73 -14.81
C ALA A 435 3.02 17.16 -16.23
N ASN A 436 3.75 17.66 -17.25
CA ASN A 436 3.71 17.10 -18.60
C ASN A 436 4.15 15.63 -18.61
N TYR A 437 5.28 15.31 -17.96
CA TYR A 437 5.75 13.94 -17.83
C TYR A 437 4.82 13.06 -16.98
N PHE A 438 4.14 13.64 -16.00
CA PHE A 438 3.12 12.94 -15.23
C PHE A 438 1.97 12.45 -16.11
N PHE A 439 1.44 13.31 -17.00
CA PHE A 439 0.40 12.90 -17.94
C PHE A 439 0.87 11.84 -18.93
N LEU A 440 2.09 11.96 -19.42
CA LEU A 440 2.69 10.92 -20.26
C LEU A 440 2.81 9.60 -19.52
N MET A 441 3.32 9.64 -18.28
CA MET A 441 3.47 8.43 -17.46
C MET A 441 2.11 7.83 -17.07
N LEU A 442 1.11 8.68 -16.82
CA LEU A 442 -0.26 8.23 -16.57
C LEU A 442 -0.85 7.49 -17.78
N LEU A 443 -0.59 7.97 -18.99
CA LEU A 443 -0.98 7.30 -20.24
C LEU A 443 -0.29 5.93 -20.37
N ILE A 444 1.01 5.86 -20.12
CA ILE A 444 1.76 4.60 -20.15
C ILE A 444 1.23 3.65 -19.07
N THR A 445 0.99 4.13 -17.86
CA THR A 445 0.37 3.35 -16.78
C THR A 445 -0.99 2.80 -17.21
N ALA A 446 -1.81 3.59 -17.92
CA ALA A 446 -3.09 3.12 -18.46
C ALA A 446 -2.91 1.97 -19.47
N VAL A 447 -1.92 2.07 -20.36
CA VAL A 447 -1.56 0.98 -21.28
C VAL A 447 -1.12 -0.26 -20.51
N VAL A 448 -0.27 -0.10 -19.51
CA VAL A 448 0.22 -1.22 -18.68
C VAL A 448 -0.93 -1.88 -17.90
N VAL A 449 -1.83 -1.11 -17.31
CA VAL A 449 -3.05 -1.62 -16.65
C VAL A 449 -3.95 -2.38 -17.64
N LEU A 450 -4.10 -1.86 -18.86
CA LEU A 450 -4.86 -2.55 -19.92
C LEU A 450 -4.21 -3.89 -20.29
N VAL A 451 -2.89 -3.89 -20.49
CA VAL A 451 -2.12 -5.12 -20.79
C VAL A 451 -2.25 -6.11 -19.64
N PHE A 452 -2.04 -5.69 -18.40
CA PHE A 452 -2.18 -6.54 -17.21
C PHE A 452 -3.57 -7.19 -17.14
N ARG A 453 -4.62 -6.37 -17.28
CA ARG A 453 -6.02 -6.85 -17.25
C ARG A 453 -6.32 -7.85 -18.36
N ARG A 454 -5.99 -7.49 -19.62
CA ARG A 454 -6.21 -8.35 -20.78
C ARG A 454 -5.41 -9.65 -20.70
N SER A 455 -4.17 -9.55 -20.21
CA SER A 455 -3.32 -10.72 -19.99
C SER A 455 -3.90 -11.65 -18.93
N GLY A 456 -4.34 -11.13 -17.79
CA GLY A 456 -4.92 -11.91 -16.70
C GLY A 456 -6.21 -12.64 -17.11
N ASP A 457 -7.04 -12.04 -17.96
CA ASP A 457 -8.31 -12.64 -18.45
C ASP A 457 -8.10 -13.57 -19.65
N SER A 458 -6.92 -13.58 -20.25
CA SER A 458 -6.58 -14.38 -21.44
C SER A 458 -6.41 -15.88 -21.13
N ARG A 459 -6.28 -16.70 -22.19
CA ARG A 459 -5.91 -18.12 -22.06
C ARG A 459 -4.52 -18.27 -21.43
N ILE A 460 -3.58 -17.36 -21.76
CA ILE A 460 -2.22 -17.35 -21.22
C ILE A 460 -2.24 -17.00 -19.74
N GLY A 461 -3.04 -16.01 -19.32
CA GLY A 461 -3.19 -15.63 -17.91
C GLY A 461 -3.75 -16.76 -17.05
N ARG A 462 -4.72 -17.53 -17.55
CA ARG A 462 -5.20 -18.73 -16.85
C ARG A 462 -4.11 -19.80 -16.74
N ALA A 463 -3.27 -19.96 -17.75
CA ALA A 463 -2.15 -20.89 -17.70
C ALA A 463 -1.07 -20.40 -16.70
N TRP A 464 -0.83 -19.09 -16.57
CA TRP A 464 0.05 -18.53 -15.53
C TRP A 464 -0.44 -18.89 -14.12
N VAL A 465 -1.72 -18.65 -13.85
CA VAL A 465 -2.31 -18.99 -12.54
C VAL A 465 -2.22 -20.48 -12.26
N ALA A 466 -2.49 -21.35 -13.25
CA ALA A 466 -2.37 -22.79 -13.10
C ALA A 466 -0.93 -23.23 -12.74
N ILE A 467 0.09 -22.64 -13.42
CA ILE A 467 1.50 -22.93 -13.13
C ILE A 467 1.90 -22.42 -11.73
N ARG A 468 1.37 -21.28 -11.31
CA ARG A 468 1.64 -20.71 -9.99
C ARG A 468 1.11 -21.61 -8.86
N GLU A 469 -0.06 -22.20 -9.03
CA GLU A 469 -0.69 -23.07 -8.01
C GLU A 469 0.02 -24.45 -7.96
N ASP A 470 0.15 -25.12 -9.10
CA ASP A 470 0.89 -26.39 -9.21
C ASP A 470 1.46 -26.56 -10.63
N GLU A 471 2.77 -26.37 -10.77
CA GLU A 471 3.45 -26.52 -12.06
C GLU A 471 3.35 -27.95 -12.60
N THR A 472 3.42 -28.96 -11.72
CA THR A 472 3.42 -30.37 -12.14
C THR A 472 2.05 -30.77 -12.67
N ALA A 473 0.99 -30.38 -11.96
CA ALA A 473 -0.39 -30.62 -12.41
C ALA A 473 -0.68 -29.87 -13.72
N ALA A 474 -0.23 -28.61 -13.86
CA ALA A 474 -0.40 -27.83 -15.09
C ALA A 474 0.29 -28.50 -16.30
N LEU A 475 1.51 -29.03 -16.12
CA LEU A 475 2.23 -29.77 -17.16
C LEU A 475 1.48 -31.07 -17.54
N ALA A 476 0.95 -31.81 -16.55
CA ALA A 476 0.17 -33.03 -16.78
C ALA A 476 -1.10 -32.76 -17.58
N MET A 477 -1.70 -31.54 -17.42
CA MET A 477 -2.87 -31.08 -18.19
C MET A 477 -2.50 -30.54 -19.58
N GLY A 478 -1.24 -30.65 -20.02
CA GLY A 478 -0.79 -30.27 -21.36
C GLY A 478 -0.37 -28.81 -21.52
N ILE A 479 -0.23 -28.04 -20.44
CA ILE A 479 0.27 -26.67 -20.50
C ILE A 479 1.79 -26.71 -20.74
N ASN A 480 2.27 -26.00 -21.78
CA ASN A 480 3.70 -25.85 -22.01
C ASN A 480 4.28 -24.79 -21.05
N GLY A 481 4.78 -25.24 -19.89
CA GLY A 481 5.28 -24.36 -18.82
C GLY A 481 6.38 -23.41 -19.28
N PHE A 482 7.33 -23.90 -20.08
CA PHE A 482 8.42 -23.07 -20.59
C PHE A 482 7.94 -21.88 -21.42
N ARG A 483 7.09 -22.14 -22.43
CA ARG A 483 6.55 -21.08 -23.29
C ARG A 483 5.72 -20.07 -22.52
N VAL A 484 4.88 -20.55 -21.61
CA VAL A 484 3.97 -19.71 -20.82
C VAL A 484 4.76 -18.81 -19.85
N LYS A 485 5.77 -19.34 -19.19
CA LYS A 485 6.69 -18.57 -18.32
C LYS A 485 7.49 -17.55 -19.13
N LEU A 486 8.02 -17.94 -20.28
CA LEU A 486 8.80 -17.04 -21.15
C LEU A 486 7.98 -15.84 -21.62
N ILE A 487 6.69 -16.04 -21.93
CA ILE A 487 5.78 -14.95 -22.30
C ILE A 487 5.57 -13.99 -21.11
N ALA A 488 5.45 -14.49 -19.87
CA ALA A 488 5.35 -13.64 -18.69
C ALA A 488 6.58 -12.75 -18.52
N PHE A 489 7.79 -13.33 -18.65
CA PHE A 489 9.05 -12.61 -18.61
C PHE A 489 9.18 -11.57 -19.72
N ALA A 490 8.89 -11.95 -20.95
CA ALA A 490 8.96 -11.08 -22.11
C ALA A 490 8.01 -9.86 -21.97
N VAL A 491 6.76 -10.11 -21.58
CA VAL A 491 5.77 -9.03 -21.36
C VAL A 491 6.22 -8.15 -20.20
N GLY A 492 6.60 -8.74 -19.06
CA GLY A 492 7.07 -7.99 -17.89
C GLY A 492 8.26 -7.09 -18.24
N ALA A 493 9.29 -7.63 -18.88
CA ALA A 493 10.48 -6.89 -19.32
C ALA A 493 10.14 -5.74 -20.27
N THR A 494 9.24 -5.97 -21.24
CA THR A 494 8.79 -4.92 -22.18
C THR A 494 8.12 -3.76 -21.42
N LEU A 495 7.27 -4.06 -20.46
CA LEU A 495 6.58 -3.03 -19.68
C LEU A 495 7.56 -2.25 -18.78
N ALA A 496 8.56 -2.92 -18.21
CA ALA A 496 9.64 -2.26 -17.49
C ALA A 496 10.45 -1.33 -18.40
N GLY A 497 10.78 -1.80 -19.61
CA GLY A 497 11.51 -1.01 -20.60
C GLY A 497 10.76 0.25 -21.06
N LEU A 498 9.44 0.15 -21.23
CA LEU A 498 8.60 1.32 -21.53
C LEU A 498 8.70 2.39 -20.42
N ALA A 499 8.62 1.98 -19.16
CA ALA A 499 8.77 2.89 -18.02
C ALA A 499 10.19 3.46 -17.94
N GLY A 500 11.21 2.64 -18.22
CA GLY A 500 12.61 3.05 -18.24
C GLY A 500 12.92 4.12 -19.28
N THR A 501 12.31 4.02 -20.46
CA THR A 501 12.44 5.05 -21.49
C THR A 501 12.01 6.41 -20.98
N VAL A 502 10.86 6.50 -20.33
CA VAL A 502 10.38 7.78 -19.78
C VAL A 502 11.23 8.22 -18.60
N GLN A 503 11.65 7.28 -17.73
CA GLN A 503 12.54 7.60 -16.61
C GLN A 503 13.81 8.31 -17.09
N ALA A 504 14.46 7.80 -18.14
CA ALA A 504 15.68 8.39 -18.69
C ALA A 504 15.50 9.88 -19.04
N HIS A 505 14.38 10.26 -19.65
CA HIS A 505 14.09 11.65 -20.00
C HIS A 505 13.67 12.50 -18.80
N VAL A 506 12.97 11.92 -17.81
CA VAL A 506 12.59 12.61 -16.56
C VAL A 506 13.81 12.97 -15.73
N THR A 507 14.75 12.02 -15.60
CA THR A 507 15.96 12.17 -14.78
C THR A 507 17.09 12.94 -15.47
N TYR A 508 17.02 13.16 -16.77
CA TYR A 508 18.08 13.74 -17.64
C TYR A 508 19.39 12.94 -17.67
N THR A 509 19.54 11.97 -16.82
CA THR A 509 20.78 11.19 -16.66
C THR A 509 20.44 9.77 -16.29
N VAL A 510 21.12 8.82 -16.92
CA VAL A 510 21.00 7.39 -16.62
C VAL A 510 22.37 6.89 -16.17
N THR A 511 22.45 6.42 -14.91
CA THR A 511 23.68 5.90 -14.30
C THR A 511 23.50 4.45 -13.82
N PRO A 512 24.57 3.65 -13.72
CA PRO A 512 24.47 2.26 -13.26
C PRO A 512 23.94 2.14 -11.83
N GLU A 513 24.20 3.13 -10.98
CA GLU A 513 23.79 3.20 -9.57
C GLU A 513 22.26 3.23 -9.40
N GLN A 514 21.49 3.67 -10.41
CA GLN A 514 20.03 3.72 -10.37
C GLN A 514 19.39 2.33 -10.47
N TYR A 515 20.16 1.28 -10.86
CA TYR A 515 19.61 -0.06 -11.15
C TYR A 515 20.20 -1.14 -10.25
N LEU A 516 20.45 -0.80 -8.98
CA LEU A 516 20.90 -1.73 -7.95
C LEU A 516 19.78 -2.69 -7.54
N PHE A 517 20.16 -3.88 -7.05
CA PHE A 517 19.21 -4.78 -6.40
C PHE A 517 18.63 -4.17 -5.13
N ALA A 518 19.47 -3.64 -4.25
CA ALA A 518 19.10 -2.97 -3.01
C ALA A 518 19.86 -1.65 -2.88
N GLY A 519 19.15 -0.59 -2.54
CA GLY A 519 19.69 0.74 -2.35
C GLY A 519 18.81 1.52 -1.39
N THR A 520 19.26 2.71 -1.01
CA THR A 520 18.53 3.60 -0.08
C THR A 520 17.30 4.23 -0.74
N THR A 521 17.36 4.43 -2.05
CA THR A 521 16.31 5.11 -2.81
C THR A 521 15.71 4.20 -3.90
N PRO A 522 14.37 4.20 -4.09
CA PRO A 522 13.76 3.59 -5.26
C PRO A 522 14.10 4.39 -6.56
N PRO A 523 14.06 3.73 -7.73
CA PRO A 523 13.66 2.37 -7.96
C PRO A 523 14.80 1.36 -7.75
N ASN A 524 14.55 0.27 -7.03
CA ASN A 524 15.45 -0.88 -6.97
C ASN A 524 14.63 -2.17 -6.91
N SER A 525 15.23 -3.33 -7.21
CA SER A 525 14.47 -4.60 -7.30
C SER A 525 13.84 -5.01 -5.97
N ALA A 526 14.52 -4.79 -4.84
CA ALA A 526 14.01 -5.14 -3.52
C ALA A 526 12.73 -4.34 -3.17
N PHE A 527 12.74 -3.02 -3.42
CA PHE A 527 11.56 -2.18 -3.20
C PHE A 527 10.43 -2.51 -4.19
N LEU A 528 10.75 -2.82 -5.47
CA LEU A 528 9.76 -3.24 -6.46
C LEU A 528 9.05 -4.52 -6.03
N LEU A 529 9.81 -5.53 -5.60
CA LEU A 529 9.24 -6.77 -5.10
C LEU A 529 8.40 -6.51 -3.83
N ALA A 530 8.94 -5.73 -2.91
CA ALA A 530 8.22 -5.33 -1.70
C ALA A 530 6.92 -4.59 -2.03
N ALA A 531 6.90 -3.71 -3.06
CA ALA A 531 5.69 -3.01 -3.50
C ALA A 531 4.60 -3.98 -3.99
N VAL A 532 5.00 -5.00 -4.77
CA VAL A 532 4.07 -6.02 -5.28
C VAL A 532 3.54 -6.90 -4.15
N VAL A 533 4.41 -7.35 -3.23
CA VAL A 533 4.02 -8.23 -2.13
C VAL A 533 3.18 -7.48 -1.10
N LEU A 534 3.63 -6.30 -0.67
CA LEU A 534 2.93 -5.46 0.30
C LEU A 534 1.60 -4.95 -0.24
N GLY A 535 1.58 -4.53 -1.50
CA GLY A 535 0.36 -4.05 -2.15
C GLY A 535 -0.69 -5.14 -2.30
N GLY A 536 -0.27 -6.35 -2.66
CA GLY A 536 -1.10 -7.52 -2.91
C GLY A 536 -0.91 -8.08 -4.32
N MET A 537 -0.25 -9.23 -4.38
CA MET A 537 0.10 -9.93 -5.61
C MET A 537 -1.13 -10.31 -6.46
N GLY A 538 -1.02 -10.16 -7.78
CA GLY A 538 -2.07 -10.52 -8.73
C GLY A 538 -3.25 -9.55 -8.80
N THR A 539 -3.17 -8.38 -8.15
CA THR A 539 -4.16 -7.30 -8.24
C THR A 539 -3.60 -6.11 -9.03
N ILE A 540 -4.45 -5.25 -9.56
CA ILE A 540 -4.03 -4.02 -10.25
C ILE A 540 -3.71 -2.92 -9.23
N ALA A 541 -4.63 -2.70 -8.30
CA ALA A 541 -4.51 -1.60 -7.34
C ALA A 541 -3.44 -1.85 -6.27
N GLY A 542 -3.13 -3.13 -5.94
CA GLY A 542 -2.12 -3.49 -4.94
C GLY A 542 -0.75 -2.91 -5.25
N PRO A 543 -0.10 -3.28 -6.36
CA PRO A 543 1.21 -2.75 -6.71
C PRO A 543 1.26 -1.24 -6.88
N LEU A 544 0.18 -0.60 -7.36
CA LEU A 544 0.10 0.85 -7.46
C LEU A 544 0.16 1.53 -6.08
N ILE A 545 -0.62 1.04 -5.12
CA ILE A 545 -0.62 1.56 -3.75
C ILE A 545 0.66 1.17 -3.01
N GLY A 546 1.14 -0.06 -3.19
CA GLY A 546 2.40 -0.52 -2.61
C GLY A 546 3.57 0.33 -3.10
N ALA A 547 3.64 0.60 -4.40
CA ALA A 547 4.66 1.45 -5.00
C ALA A 547 4.58 2.90 -4.48
N ALA A 548 3.39 3.47 -4.38
CA ALA A 548 3.20 4.82 -3.84
C ALA A 548 3.69 4.92 -2.39
N LEU A 549 3.33 3.96 -1.54
CA LEU A 549 3.78 3.93 -0.14
C LEU A 549 5.29 3.73 -0.03
N LEU A 550 5.84 2.75 -0.77
CA LEU A 550 7.26 2.41 -0.67
C LEU A 550 8.17 3.46 -1.31
N PHE A 551 7.65 4.30 -2.21
CA PHE A 551 8.37 5.45 -2.72
C PHE A 551 8.26 6.66 -1.78
N LEU A 552 7.05 6.95 -1.29
CA LEU A 552 6.78 8.13 -0.48
C LEU A 552 7.39 8.05 0.93
N ILE A 553 7.25 6.88 1.60
CA ILE A 553 7.72 6.72 2.99
C ILE A 553 9.23 6.96 3.11
N PRO A 554 10.12 6.31 2.33
CA PRO A 554 11.55 6.60 2.41
C PRO A 554 11.89 8.07 2.08
N ASN A 555 11.22 8.65 1.09
CA ASN A 555 11.47 10.04 0.68
C ASN A 555 11.12 11.05 1.78
N LYS A 556 10.08 10.77 2.58
CA LYS A 556 9.61 11.65 3.65
C LYS A 556 10.29 11.36 5.00
N LEU A 557 10.84 10.16 5.23
CA LEU A 557 11.49 9.79 6.49
C LEU A 557 13.03 9.88 6.41
N GLN A 558 13.57 10.84 5.65
CA GLN A 558 15.02 11.03 5.50
C GLN A 558 15.73 11.39 6.82
N PHE A 559 15.00 11.95 7.78
CA PHE A 559 15.53 12.27 9.12
C PHE A 559 16.02 11.04 9.90
N LEU A 560 15.55 9.82 9.54
CA LEU A 560 16.06 8.59 10.15
C LEU A 560 17.49 8.24 9.73
N GLY A 561 18.04 8.92 8.71
CA GLY A 561 19.41 8.70 8.24
C GLY A 561 19.71 7.21 8.00
N ASP A 562 20.76 6.70 8.63
CA ASP A 562 21.22 5.32 8.49
C ASP A 562 20.21 4.27 9.00
N PHE A 563 19.30 4.66 9.91
CA PHE A 563 18.25 3.78 10.44
C PHE A 563 17.05 3.61 9.51
N GLN A 564 16.96 4.37 8.43
CA GLN A 564 15.84 4.36 7.50
C GLN A 564 15.59 2.95 6.91
N LEU A 565 16.66 2.32 6.40
CA LEU A 565 16.57 0.97 5.84
C LEU A 565 16.20 -0.09 6.89
N LEU A 566 16.73 0.05 8.11
CA LEU A 566 16.39 -0.84 9.23
C LEU A 566 14.92 -0.71 9.60
N ALA A 567 14.42 0.52 9.77
CA ALA A 567 13.02 0.78 10.08
C ALA A 567 12.08 0.25 8.98
N PHE A 568 12.46 0.48 7.72
CA PHE A 568 11.74 -0.05 6.56
C PHE A 568 11.71 -1.59 6.55
N GLY A 569 12.85 -2.25 6.76
CA GLY A 569 12.95 -3.71 6.82
C GLY A 569 12.09 -4.30 7.94
N ILE A 570 12.12 -3.72 9.12
CA ILE A 570 11.27 -4.12 10.25
C ILE A 570 9.79 -3.95 9.90
N ALA A 571 9.40 -2.79 9.36
CA ALA A 571 8.02 -2.53 8.97
C ALA A 571 7.53 -3.54 7.92
N LEU A 572 8.37 -3.89 6.94
CA LEU A 572 8.04 -4.86 5.91
C LEU A 572 7.86 -6.27 6.49
N VAL A 573 8.76 -6.72 7.38
CA VAL A 573 8.65 -8.03 8.04
C VAL A 573 7.38 -8.08 8.90
N LEU A 574 7.07 -7.03 9.65
CA LEU A 574 5.85 -6.96 10.44
C LEU A 574 4.60 -7.02 9.57
N LEU A 575 4.57 -6.26 8.46
CA LEU A 575 3.45 -6.29 7.51
C LEU A 575 3.27 -7.67 6.89
N MET A 576 4.34 -8.32 6.43
CA MET A 576 4.28 -9.68 5.89
C MET A 576 3.83 -10.69 6.96
N ARG A 577 4.22 -10.51 8.22
CA ARG A 577 3.82 -11.39 9.33
C ARG A 577 2.35 -11.25 9.69
N PHE A 578 1.83 -10.02 9.69
CA PHE A 578 0.45 -9.73 10.11
C PHE A 578 -0.55 -9.69 8.94
N ARG A 579 -0.10 -9.34 7.73
CA ARG A 579 -0.91 -9.30 6.49
C ARG A 579 -0.21 -9.98 5.32
N PRO A 580 -0.09 -11.31 5.32
CA PRO A 580 0.57 -12.05 4.24
C PRO A 580 -0.15 -11.90 2.88
N GLU A 581 -1.42 -11.48 2.87
CA GLU A 581 -2.21 -11.25 1.66
C GLU A 581 -1.96 -9.87 1.02
N GLY A 582 -1.18 -9.01 1.68
CA GLY A 582 -0.95 -7.62 1.29
C GLY A 582 -2.10 -6.68 1.71
N LEU A 583 -1.97 -5.40 1.30
CA LEU A 583 -2.97 -4.36 1.62
C LEU A 583 -4.29 -4.59 0.88
N ILE A 584 -4.22 -5.05 -0.37
CA ILE A 584 -5.38 -5.38 -1.20
C ILE A 584 -5.36 -6.87 -1.53
N PRO A 585 -6.13 -7.70 -0.80
CA PRO A 585 -6.15 -9.13 -1.02
C PRO A 585 -6.79 -9.48 -2.37
N ASN A 586 -6.24 -10.49 -3.03
CA ASN A 586 -6.80 -10.99 -4.28
C ASN A 586 -8.11 -11.76 -4.00
N ARG A 587 -9.20 -11.30 -4.60
CA ARG A 587 -10.54 -11.89 -4.42
C ARG A 587 -10.62 -13.36 -4.87
N ARG A 588 -9.80 -13.79 -5.82
CA ARG A 588 -9.75 -15.20 -6.26
C ARG A 588 -9.27 -16.11 -5.12
N ARG A 589 -8.24 -15.69 -4.37
CA ARG A 589 -7.74 -16.43 -3.20
C ARG A 589 -8.76 -16.53 -2.06
N GLN A 590 -9.65 -15.56 -1.92
CA GLN A 590 -10.73 -15.58 -0.92
C GLN A 590 -11.85 -16.56 -1.26
N LEU A 591 -11.97 -16.96 -2.53
CA LEU A 591 -12.96 -17.92 -3.01
C LEU A 591 -12.41 -19.35 -3.10
N GLU A 592 -11.12 -19.54 -2.85
CA GLU A 592 -10.52 -20.87 -2.74
C GLU A 592 -11.05 -21.55 -1.47
N PHE A 593 -11.52 -22.78 -1.60
CA PHE A 593 -11.94 -23.60 -0.46
C PHE A 593 -10.75 -23.75 0.49
N HIS A 594 -10.86 -23.19 1.66
CA HIS A 594 -10.02 -23.61 2.76
C HIS A 594 -10.60 -24.94 3.23
N GLU A 595 -9.84 -26.03 3.09
CA GLU A 595 -10.12 -27.23 3.88
C GLU A 595 -10.17 -26.74 5.33
N GLU A 596 -11.35 -26.80 5.94
CA GLU A 596 -11.48 -26.66 7.38
C GLU A 596 -10.58 -27.73 7.97
N ALA A 597 -9.48 -27.33 8.58
CA ALA A 597 -8.58 -28.24 9.27
C ALA A 597 -9.44 -29.01 10.27
N ASP A 598 -9.66 -30.27 9.95
CA ASP A 598 -10.20 -31.35 10.77
C ASP A 598 -11.19 -30.93 11.87
N ALA A 599 -12.47 -30.97 11.54
CA ALA A 599 -13.45 -31.29 12.57
C ALA A 599 -13.01 -32.62 13.21
N PRO A 600 -12.80 -32.71 14.53
CA PRO A 600 -12.38 -33.94 15.17
C PRO A 600 -13.40 -35.01 14.82
N THR A 601 -12.96 -36.04 14.12
CA THR A 601 -13.75 -37.21 13.78
C THR A 601 -14.20 -37.81 15.11
N VAL A 602 -15.42 -37.52 15.51
CA VAL A 602 -16.07 -38.23 16.60
C VAL A 602 -16.24 -39.66 16.10
N LEU A 603 -15.23 -40.48 16.38
CA LEU A 603 -15.35 -41.93 16.24
C LEU A 603 -16.51 -42.35 17.13
N SER A 604 -17.68 -42.52 16.52
CA SER A 604 -18.78 -43.26 17.10
C SER A 604 -18.29 -44.67 17.39
N LYS A 605 -17.91 -44.89 18.67
CA LYS A 605 -17.84 -46.24 19.23
C LYS A 605 -19.29 -46.72 19.36
N THR A 606 -19.86 -47.21 18.29
CA THR A 606 -20.99 -48.14 18.35
C THR A 606 -20.40 -49.53 18.39
N GLY A 607 -20.56 -50.18 19.55
CA GLY A 607 -20.05 -51.43 19.96
C GLY A 607 -20.50 -52.64 19.14
N ALA A 608 -19.79 -53.67 19.30
CA ALA A 608 -20.30 -55.04 19.29
C ALA A 608 -20.48 -55.51 20.74
#